data_5862022cfe1b8f626c408470575c4dee
#
_entry.id   5862022cfe1b8f626c408470575c4dee
#
_cell.length_a   1.000
_cell.length_b   1.000
_cell.length_c   1.000
_cell.angle_alpha   90.00
_cell.angle_beta   90.00
_cell.angle_gamma   90.00
#
_symmetry.space_group_name_H-M   'P 1'
#
loop_
_entity.id
_entity.type
_entity.pdbx_description
1 polymer ?
#
loop_
_entity_poly.entity_id
_entity_poly.type
_entity_poly.pdbx_seq_one_letter_code
_entity_poly.pdbx_strand_id
1 'polypeptide(L)'
;MGIGGWLAGFVVVGLASAALLQAQEDEYRVYTEHPRLILTAQRLRLLKRERERESQRWRQFELLVKGSPSLPEPGFALALYYAVAGDEAAGKKAVEWALGRTDDLRQLALVYDWCQPVLTSQQSTALSAKIHQLIQKSAGDGIPARRDRILALVATADGSRHLEEAPLKAMLHPASPPAEAPLPDLYPLLEMLHVVRDNLKIDLREGAAEYFAHLPTYLIAGNYPAPYRAPENEFRIPMYQDSGQPDLNRAALARAAGLSMVAYDNNGLENQFLQGWLIQDRFLMMTPFGAPYEFLWANPYQPGLSYYQLPLVFHDPDSGTLFVRSGWDEDADWFGLYGGQAEFFHDGKVALVNLGSGSPAPKPLQLGDSSVILGHAPFQFPMEGGGTLLVIGLKPRQKYLVETDDEEMREVSTDRAGSFLLQYPAGRVAGVRVHEPSPT
;
A
#
# COMPACT_ATOMS: atom_id res chain seq x y z
N MET A 1 -40.89 73.98 -12.30
CA MET A 1 -39.60 73.61 -11.74
C MET A 1 -39.82 72.32 -11.08
N GLY A 2 -39.54 71.19 -11.59
CA GLY A 2 -38.38 70.60 -12.21
C GLY A 2 -37.80 69.65 -11.25
N ILE A 3 -37.72 68.50 -11.59
CA ILE A 3 -36.75 67.47 -11.36
C ILE A 3 -37.43 66.11 -11.05
N GLY A 4 -37.68 65.44 -12.10
CA GLY A 4 -37.85 64.05 -12.23
C GLY A 4 -36.53 63.33 -12.35
N GLY A 5 -36.45 62.09 -12.07
CA GLY A 5 -35.24 61.41 -12.40
C GLY A 5 -35.15 60.00 -11.85
N TRP A 6 -35.33 59.08 -12.69
CA TRP A 6 -34.55 57.85 -12.78
C TRP A 6 -34.42 56.91 -11.57
N LEU A 7 -35.26 55.91 -11.52
CA LEU A 7 -35.00 54.64 -10.88
C LEU A 7 -35.59 53.50 -11.74
N ALA A 8 -34.87 53.09 -12.72
CA ALA A 8 -35.13 51.84 -13.44
C ALA A 8 -33.82 51.37 -14.04
N GLY A 9 -33.26 50.34 -13.53
CA GLY A 9 -32.10 49.70 -14.16
C GLY A 9 -31.11 49.01 -13.24
N PHE A 10 -31.53 48.17 -12.30
CA PHE A 10 -30.58 47.32 -11.55
C PHE A 10 -31.23 46.02 -11.07
N VAL A 11 -31.93 45.28 -11.90
CA VAL A 11 -32.44 43.93 -11.51
C VAL A 11 -32.18 42.84 -12.55
N VAL A 12 -31.42 43.09 -13.61
CA VAL A 12 -31.24 42.08 -14.69
C VAL A 12 -29.83 41.46 -14.73
N VAL A 13 -28.88 41.87 -13.90
CA VAL A 13 -27.52 41.31 -13.93
C VAL A 13 -27.29 40.17 -12.91
N GLY A 14 -28.23 39.93 -11.99
CA GLY A 14 -28.10 38.92 -10.94
C GLY A 14 -28.48 37.47 -11.33
N LEU A 15 -29.14 37.26 -12.46
CA LEU A 15 -29.63 35.92 -12.85
C LEU A 15 -28.77 35.20 -13.91
N ALA A 16 -27.83 35.88 -14.53
CA ALA A 16 -26.93 35.27 -15.52
C ALA A 16 -25.69 34.65 -14.89
N SER A 17 -25.33 35.03 -13.67
CA SER A 17 -24.13 34.48 -12.98
C SER A 17 -24.42 33.19 -12.20
N ALA A 18 -25.67 32.88 -11.93
CA ALA A 18 -26.04 31.64 -11.23
C ALA A 18 -26.21 30.45 -12.19
N ALA A 19 -26.35 30.68 -13.48
CA ALA A 19 -26.47 29.63 -14.49
C ALA A 19 -25.13 29.13 -15.03
N LEU A 20 -24.01 29.79 -14.70
CA LEU A 20 -22.66 29.39 -15.11
C LEU A 20 -21.92 28.59 -14.03
N LEU A 21 -22.54 28.36 -12.89
CA LEU A 21 -22.08 27.43 -11.85
C LEU A 21 -22.79 26.07 -11.91
N GLN A 22 -23.57 25.82 -12.95
CA GLN A 22 -24.05 24.50 -13.25
C GLN A 22 -22.91 23.67 -13.82
N ALA A 23 -22.33 22.86 -12.93
CA ALA A 23 -21.73 21.60 -13.23
C ALA A 23 -20.93 21.59 -14.55
N GLN A 24 -19.68 21.95 -14.50
CA GLN A 24 -18.69 21.30 -15.33
C GLN A 24 -18.74 19.82 -14.85
N GLU A 25 -19.62 19.05 -15.49
CA GLU A 25 -19.58 17.59 -15.38
C GLU A 25 -18.18 17.20 -15.83
N ASP A 26 -17.33 16.79 -14.90
CA ASP A 26 -15.99 16.35 -15.19
C ASP A 26 -16.10 15.11 -16.07
N GLU A 27 -16.01 15.32 -17.37
CA GLU A 27 -15.95 14.25 -18.34
C GLU A 27 -14.61 13.53 -18.20
N TYR A 28 -14.59 12.37 -17.54
CA TYR A 28 -13.42 11.54 -17.47
C TYR A 28 -13.11 10.95 -18.85
N ARG A 29 -12.12 11.51 -19.53
CA ARG A 29 -11.62 10.99 -20.82
C ARG A 29 -10.49 10.00 -20.58
N VAL A 30 -10.73 8.77 -20.95
CA VAL A 30 -9.69 7.75 -20.96
C VAL A 30 -8.84 7.89 -22.23
N TYR A 31 -7.54 7.59 -22.13
CA TYR A 31 -6.68 7.50 -23.30
C TYR A 31 -7.25 6.53 -24.33
N THR A 32 -7.18 6.90 -25.61
CA THR A 32 -7.68 6.05 -26.71
C THR A 32 -6.64 5.03 -27.16
N GLU A 33 -5.36 5.32 -26.94
CA GLU A 33 -4.25 4.45 -27.38
C GLU A 33 -3.92 3.39 -26.34
N HIS A 34 -3.62 2.20 -26.83
CA HIS A 34 -3.14 1.06 -26.02
C HIS A 34 -1.62 0.91 -26.14
N PRO A 35 -0.89 0.47 -25.09
CA PRO A 35 -1.38 0.16 -23.75
C PRO A 35 -1.67 1.41 -22.92
N ARG A 36 -2.76 1.40 -22.16
CA ARG A 36 -3.16 2.51 -21.28
C ARG A 36 -3.15 2.13 -19.79
N LEU A 37 -3.22 0.84 -19.49
CA LEU A 37 -3.13 0.34 -18.13
C LEU A 37 -1.66 0.18 -17.73
N ILE A 38 -1.20 0.88 -16.70
CA ILE A 38 0.11 0.68 -16.05
C ILE A 38 1.32 0.90 -16.98
N LEU A 39 1.32 0.33 -18.18
CA LEU A 39 2.41 0.45 -19.14
C LEU A 39 2.39 1.80 -19.88
N THR A 40 2.60 2.88 -19.12
CA THR A 40 2.82 4.20 -19.75
C THR A 40 4.01 4.15 -20.71
N ALA A 41 4.05 5.07 -21.69
CA ALA A 41 5.15 5.15 -22.66
C ALA A 41 6.53 5.23 -21.98
N GLN A 42 6.62 5.91 -20.83
CA GLN A 42 7.87 6.00 -20.07
C GLN A 42 8.26 4.66 -19.46
N ARG A 43 7.30 3.97 -18.80
CA ARG A 43 7.54 2.65 -18.21
C ARG A 43 7.90 1.62 -19.26
N LEU A 44 7.16 1.58 -20.37
CA LEU A 44 7.44 0.64 -21.44
C LEU A 44 8.84 0.86 -22.06
N ARG A 45 9.28 2.12 -22.20
CA ARG A 45 10.66 2.42 -22.63
C ARG A 45 11.70 1.91 -21.63
N LEU A 46 11.45 2.06 -20.32
CA LEU A 46 12.33 1.52 -19.27
C LEU A 46 12.47 0.00 -19.39
N LEU A 47 11.35 -0.72 -19.48
CA LEU A 47 11.32 -2.19 -19.56
C LEU A 47 12.00 -2.69 -20.86
N LYS A 48 11.77 -2.04 -21.98
CA LYS A 48 12.47 -2.36 -23.25
C LYS A 48 13.98 -2.16 -23.13
N ARG A 49 14.44 -1.10 -22.45
CA ARG A 49 15.85 -0.89 -22.15
C ARG A 49 16.45 -1.97 -21.26
N GLU A 50 15.68 -2.43 -20.26
CA GLU A 50 16.08 -3.56 -19.41
C GLU A 50 16.28 -4.84 -20.24
N ARG A 51 15.38 -5.11 -21.17
CA ARG A 51 15.49 -6.22 -22.12
C ARG A 51 16.74 -6.07 -23.00
N GLU A 52 16.95 -4.91 -23.62
CA GLU A 52 18.09 -4.65 -24.50
C GLU A 52 19.43 -4.80 -23.80
N ARG A 53 19.48 -4.48 -22.49
CA ARG A 53 20.66 -4.66 -21.65
C ARG A 53 20.78 -6.03 -21.02
N GLU A 54 19.82 -6.91 -21.29
CA GLU A 54 19.75 -8.24 -20.70
C GLU A 54 19.90 -8.21 -19.16
N SER A 55 19.18 -7.29 -18.50
CA SER A 55 19.24 -7.17 -17.04
C SER A 55 18.90 -8.49 -16.37
N GLN A 56 19.39 -8.71 -15.15
CA GLN A 56 19.10 -9.93 -14.39
C GLN A 56 17.60 -10.16 -14.23
N ARG A 57 16.81 -9.10 -13.96
CA ARG A 57 15.36 -9.19 -13.83
C ARG A 57 14.67 -9.59 -15.13
N TRP A 58 15.13 -9.03 -16.26
CA TRP A 58 14.64 -9.45 -17.58
C TRP A 58 14.93 -10.92 -17.84
N ARG A 59 16.18 -11.34 -17.64
CA ARG A 59 16.59 -12.74 -17.88
C ARG A 59 15.79 -13.72 -17.03
N GLN A 60 15.56 -13.41 -15.75
CA GLN A 60 14.73 -14.23 -14.88
C GLN A 60 13.28 -14.32 -15.38
N PHE A 61 12.67 -13.19 -15.69
CA PHE A 61 11.31 -13.12 -16.19
C PHE A 61 11.19 -13.89 -17.54
N GLU A 62 12.12 -13.69 -18.46
CA GLU A 62 12.17 -14.38 -19.74
C GLU A 62 12.32 -15.90 -19.57
N LEU A 63 13.21 -16.36 -18.70
CA LEU A 63 13.38 -17.78 -18.40
C LEU A 63 12.12 -18.42 -17.86
N LEU A 64 11.39 -17.74 -16.99
CA LEU A 64 10.11 -18.22 -16.47
C LEU A 64 9.04 -18.34 -17.56
N VAL A 65 8.93 -17.34 -18.43
CA VAL A 65 7.95 -17.38 -19.53
C VAL A 65 8.31 -18.43 -20.57
N LYS A 66 9.59 -18.54 -20.95
CA LYS A 66 10.08 -19.50 -21.98
C LYS A 66 10.21 -20.92 -21.45
N GLY A 67 10.50 -21.09 -20.16
CA GLY A 67 10.70 -22.39 -19.53
C GLY A 67 9.42 -23.21 -19.36
N SER A 68 8.28 -22.66 -19.74
CA SER A 68 6.95 -23.30 -19.63
C SER A 68 6.56 -23.78 -18.23
N PRO A 69 6.98 -23.11 -17.13
CA PRO A 69 6.41 -23.41 -15.82
C PRO A 69 4.92 -23.07 -15.80
N SER A 70 4.18 -23.66 -14.88
CA SER A 70 2.84 -23.20 -14.57
C SER A 70 2.93 -21.80 -13.98
N LEU A 71 2.55 -20.78 -14.73
CA LEU A 71 2.53 -19.39 -14.29
C LEU A 71 1.28 -19.18 -13.41
N PRO A 72 1.41 -18.68 -12.17
CA PRO A 72 0.26 -18.40 -11.31
C PRO A 72 -0.70 -17.36 -11.90
N GLU A 73 -0.16 -16.36 -12.60
CA GLU A 73 -0.92 -15.32 -13.30
C GLU A 73 -0.54 -15.28 -14.79
N PRO A 74 -0.99 -16.30 -15.57
CA PRO A 74 -0.51 -16.47 -16.94
C PRO A 74 -0.91 -15.34 -17.88
N GLY A 75 -2.12 -14.77 -17.72
CA GLY A 75 -2.57 -13.63 -18.52
C GLY A 75 -1.67 -12.42 -18.33
N PHE A 76 -1.38 -12.06 -17.08
CA PHE A 76 -0.50 -10.95 -16.75
C PHE A 76 0.93 -11.17 -17.27
N ALA A 77 1.54 -12.31 -16.94
CA ALA A 77 2.92 -12.57 -17.29
C ALA A 77 3.15 -12.65 -18.81
N LEU A 78 2.29 -13.37 -19.55
CA LEU A 78 2.38 -13.50 -21.00
C LEU A 78 2.13 -12.19 -21.73
N ALA A 79 1.13 -11.40 -21.30
CA ALA A 79 0.84 -10.10 -21.89
C ALA A 79 1.97 -9.09 -21.63
N LEU A 80 2.55 -9.07 -20.42
CA LEU A 80 3.72 -8.23 -20.10
C LEU A 80 4.92 -8.62 -20.97
N TYR A 81 5.19 -9.91 -21.09
CA TYR A 81 6.29 -10.41 -21.92
C TYR A 81 6.09 -10.00 -23.38
N TYR A 82 4.89 -10.18 -23.93
CA TYR A 82 4.55 -9.72 -25.28
C TYR A 82 4.78 -8.22 -25.46
N ALA A 83 4.26 -7.38 -24.56
CA ALA A 83 4.37 -5.92 -24.66
C ALA A 83 5.82 -5.42 -24.68
N VAL A 84 6.74 -6.14 -24.00
CA VAL A 84 8.16 -5.77 -23.92
C VAL A 84 9.01 -6.44 -25.00
N ALA A 85 8.81 -7.75 -25.22
CA ALA A 85 9.61 -8.53 -26.17
C ALA A 85 9.12 -8.40 -27.62
N GLY A 86 7.85 -8.11 -27.84
CA GLY A 86 7.23 -8.19 -29.16
C GLY A 86 6.97 -9.64 -29.63
N ASP A 87 7.00 -10.61 -28.70
CA ASP A 87 6.79 -12.02 -29.02
C ASP A 87 5.32 -12.31 -29.26
N GLU A 88 4.90 -12.36 -30.53
CA GLU A 88 3.52 -12.62 -30.92
C GLU A 88 2.99 -13.97 -30.43
N ALA A 89 3.85 -14.99 -30.26
CA ALA A 89 3.41 -16.29 -29.77
C ALA A 89 2.97 -16.18 -28.30
N ALA A 90 3.70 -15.43 -27.49
CA ALA A 90 3.31 -15.15 -26.11
C ALA A 90 2.01 -14.32 -26.05
N GLY A 91 1.88 -13.30 -26.91
CA GLY A 91 0.64 -12.52 -27.01
C GLY A 91 -0.57 -13.36 -27.39
N LYS A 92 -0.46 -14.24 -28.38
CA LYS A 92 -1.52 -15.17 -28.79
C LYS A 92 -1.89 -16.14 -27.68
N LYS A 93 -0.91 -16.68 -26.93
CA LYS A 93 -1.16 -17.52 -25.74
C LYS A 93 -1.90 -16.77 -24.64
N ALA A 94 -1.56 -15.49 -24.38
CA ALA A 94 -2.28 -14.66 -23.42
C ALA A 94 -3.75 -14.48 -23.83
N VAL A 95 -4.01 -14.23 -25.12
CA VAL A 95 -5.36 -14.08 -25.68
C VAL A 95 -6.16 -15.39 -25.59
N GLU A 96 -5.55 -16.52 -25.94
CA GLU A 96 -6.17 -17.84 -25.80
C GLU A 96 -6.56 -18.13 -24.35
N TRP A 97 -5.67 -17.85 -23.40
CA TRP A 97 -5.96 -17.96 -21.97
C TRP A 97 -7.14 -17.07 -21.56
N ALA A 98 -7.15 -15.80 -22.00
CA ALA A 98 -8.20 -14.86 -21.67
C ALA A 98 -9.58 -15.24 -22.24
N LEU A 99 -9.62 -15.82 -23.43
CA LEU A 99 -10.85 -16.35 -24.05
C LEU A 99 -11.28 -17.70 -23.47
N GLY A 100 -10.42 -18.35 -22.68
CA GLY A 100 -10.72 -19.62 -22.00
C GLY A 100 -11.72 -19.47 -20.85
N ARG A 101 -11.62 -20.35 -19.84
CA ARG A 101 -12.59 -20.42 -18.72
C ARG A 101 -12.28 -19.50 -17.54
N THR A 102 -11.24 -18.65 -17.63
CA THR A 102 -10.89 -17.75 -16.53
C THR A 102 -11.96 -16.69 -16.30
N ASP A 103 -12.10 -16.27 -15.03
CA ASP A 103 -12.94 -15.15 -14.58
C ASP A 103 -12.12 -14.07 -13.86
N ASP A 104 -10.80 -14.16 -13.91
CA ASP A 104 -9.88 -13.16 -13.33
C ASP A 104 -9.96 -11.84 -14.11
N LEU A 105 -10.81 -10.95 -13.63
CA LEU A 105 -11.14 -9.69 -14.30
C LEU A 105 -9.91 -8.77 -14.45
N ARG A 106 -8.99 -8.76 -13.47
CA ARG A 106 -7.74 -8.01 -13.55
C ARG A 106 -6.89 -8.45 -14.72
N GLN A 107 -6.59 -9.74 -14.77
CA GLN A 107 -5.76 -10.28 -15.85
C GLN A 107 -6.43 -10.15 -17.22
N LEU A 108 -7.74 -10.32 -17.29
CA LEU A 108 -8.51 -10.12 -18.55
C LEU A 108 -8.36 -8.68 -19.04
N ALA A 109 -8.44 -7.68 -18.16
CA ALA A 109 -8.26 -6.28 -18.50
C ALA A 109 -6.84 -6.00 -19.02
N LEU A 110 -5.81 -6.54 -18.36
CA LEU A 110 -4.41 -6.40 -18.78
C LEU A 110 -4.14 -7.06 -20.14
N VAL A 111 -4.68 -8.26 -20.37
CA VAL A 111 -4.54 -8.94 -21.68
C VAL A 111 -5.25 -8.15 -22.76
N TYR A 112 -6.48 -7.69 -22.51
CA TYR A 112 -7.21 -6.88 -23.49
C TYR A 112 -6.44 -5.62 -23.86
N ASP A 113 -5.89 -4.92 -22.88
CA ASP A 113 -5.18 -3.66 -23.10
C ASP A 113 -3.80 -3.85 -23.76
N TRP A 114 -3.01 -4.81 -23.29
CA TRP A 114 -1.61 -4.96 -23.73
C TRP A 114 -1.44 -5.75 -25.00
N CYS A 115 -2.42 -6.60 -25.34
CA CYS A 115 -2.36 -7.46 -26.52
C CYS A 115 -3.20 -6.96 -27.70
N GLN A 116 -3.68 -5.69 -27.69
CA GLN A 116 -4.48 -5.12 -28.79
C GLN A 116 -3.90 -5.36 -30.19
N PRO A 117 -2.59 -5.23 -30.44
CA PRO A 117 -2.04 -5.43 -31.78
C PRO A 117 -2.13 -6.86 -32.30
N VAL A 118 -2.31 -7.87 -31.44
CA VAL A 118 -2.43 -9.29 -31.84
C VAL A 118 -3.85 -9.83 -31.71
N LEU A 119 -4.80 -9.01 -31.25
CA LEU A 119 -6.23 -9.36 -31.22
C LEU A 119 -6.85 -9.22 -32.61
N THR A 120 -7.52 -10.25 -33.08
CA THR A 120 -8.42 -10.12 -34.22
C THR A 120 -9.68 -9.35 -33.78
N SER A 121 -10.39 -8.72 -34.72
CA SER A 121 -11.65 -8.00 -34.41
C SER A 121 -12.66 -8.89 -33.67
N GLN A 122 -12.78 -10.16 -34.07
CA GLN A 122 -13.67 -11.12 -33.41
C GLN A 122 -13.24 -11.40 -31.97
N GLN A 123 -11.93 -11.62 -31.73
CA GLN A 123 -11.39 -11.85 -30.40
C GLN A 123 -11.54 -10.62 -29.50
N SER A 124 -11.29 -9.42 -30.03
CA SER A 124 -11.47 -8.16 -29.30
C SER A 124 -12.94 -7.99 -28.86
N THR A 125 -13.90 -8.21 -29.77
CA THR A 125 -15.33 -8.16 -29.44
C THR A 125 -15.71 -9.20 -28.38
N ALA A 126 -15.25 -10.44 -28.54
CA ALA A 126 -15.58 -11.53 -27.61
C ALA A 126 -14.99 -11.27 -26.20
N LEU A 127 -13.74 -10.81 -26.12
CA LEU A 127 -13.06 -10.53 -24.86
C LEU A 127 -13.69 -9.32 -24.16
N SER A 128 -13.99 -8.23 -24.90
CA SER A 128 -14.70 -7.08 -24.37
C SER A 128 -16.07 -7.46 -23.79
N ALA A 129 -16.85 -8.24 -24.52
CA ALA A 129 -18.15 -8.73 -24.05
C ALA A 129 -18.02 -9.56 -22.76
N LYS A 130 -17.03 -10.46 -22.69
CA LYS A 130 -16.72 -11.25 -21.50
C LYS A 130 -16.38 -10.35 -20.30
N ILE A 131 -15.52 -9.36 -20.50
CA ILE A 131 -15.13 -8.40 -19.46
C ILE A 131 -16.36 -7.67 -18.92
N HIS A 132 -17.20 -7.11 -19.80
CA HIS A 132 -18.42 -6.41 -19.40
C HIS A 132 -19.39 -7.32 -18.62
N GLN A 133 -19.54 -8.58 -19.02
CA GLN A 133 -20.36 -9.54 -18.30
C GLN A 133 -19.81 -9.81 -16.87
N LEU A 134 -18.48 -9.87 -16.71
CA LEU A 134 -17.85 -10.09 -15.41
C LEU A 134 -17.95 -8.84 -14.52
N ILE A 135 -17.83 -7.63 -15.08
CA ILE A 135 -18.07 -6.39 -14.34
C ILE A 135 -19.47 -6.38 -13.71
N GLN A 136 -20.50 -6.77 -14.48
CA GLN A 136 -21.89 -6.83 -14.00
C GLN A 136 -22.11 -7.90 -12.92
N LYS A 137 -21.33 -9.00 -12.94
CA LYS A 137 -21.40 -10.07 -11.94
C LYS A 137 -20.55 -9.82 -10.70
N SER A 138 -19.61 -8.90 -10.78
CA SER A 138 -18.68 -8.59 -9.69
C SER A 138 -19.42 -7.92 -8.54
N ALA A 139 -19.62 -8.63 -7.43
CA ALA A 139 -20.37 -8.21 -6.25
C ALA A 139 -19.45 -7.98 -5.07
N GLY A 140 -18.47 -7.19 -5.09
CA GLY A 140 -17.59 -6.92 -3.96
C GLY A 140 -17.27 -5.43 -3.85
N ASP A 141 -17.13 -4.92 -2.61
CA ASP A 141 -16.76 -3.52 -2.36
C ASP A 141 -15.34 -3.36 -1.80
N GLY A 142 -14.61 -4.46 -1.61
CA GLY A 142 -13.21 -4.44 -1.18
C GLY A 142 -12.27 -3.82 -2.23
N ILE A 143 -11.10 -3.37 -1.79
CA ILE A 143 -10.09 -2.73 -2.63
C ILE A 143 -9.74 -3.58 -3.86
N PRO A 144 -9.48 -4.90 -3.75
CA PRO A 144 -9.19 -5.73 -4.92
C PRO A 144 -10.32 -5.74 -5.96
N ALA A 145 -11.57 -5.89 -5.52
CA ALA A 145 -12.71 -5.91 -6.43
C ALA A 145 -12.94 -4.54 -7.12
N ARG A 146 -12.72 -3.44 -6.40
CA ARG A 146 -12.76 -2.10 -6.99
C ARG A 146 -11.67 -1.90 -8.02
N ARG A 147 -10.42 -2.29 -7.69
CA ARG A 147 -9.28 -2.27 -8.61
C ARG A 147 -9.63 -3.01 -9.90
N ASP A 148 -10.13 -4.23 -9.80
CA ASP A 148 -10.44 -5.09 -10.96
C ASP A 148 -11.48 -4.43 -11.88
N ARG A 149 -12.54 -3.87 -11.30
CA ARG A 149 -13.57 -3.16 -12.06
C ARG A 149 -13.02 -1.90 -12.74
N ILE A 150 -12.21 -1.11 -12.06
CA ILE A 150 -11.60 0.11 -12.62
C ILE A 150 -10.67 -0.24 -13.78
N LEU A 151 -9.78 -1.22 -13.60
CA LEU A 151 -8.91 -1.68 -14.68
C LEU A 151 -9.72 -2.13 -15.90
N ALA A 152 -10.77 -2.92 -15.68
CA ALA A 152 -11.63 -3.45 -16.73
C ALA A 152 -12.39 -2.34 -17.48
N LEU A 153 -12.95 -1.37 -16.75
CA LEU A 153 -13.63 -0.21 -17.34
C LEU A 153 -12.67 0.65 -18.17
N VAL A 154 -11.47 0.93 -17.64
CA VAL A 154 -10.45 1.70 -18.35
C VAL A 154 -9.95 0.96 -19.57
N ALA A 155 -9.69 -0.36 -19.47
CA ALA A 155 -9.23 -1.17 -20.59
C ALA A 155 -10.22 -1.17 -21.77
N THR A 156 -11.51 -1.28 -21.47
CA THR A 156 -12.58 -1.43 -22.49
C THR A 156 -13.24 -0.12 -22.89
N ALA A 157 -12.84 1.01 -22.31
CA ALA A 157 -13.39 2.32 -22.70
C ALA A 157 -13.07 2.60 -24.17
N ASP A 158 -14.11 2.84 -24.97
CA ASP A 158 -13.94 3.45 -26.28
C ASP A 158 -13.91 4.98 -26.07
N GLY A 159 -13.08 5.70 -26.78
CA GLY A 159 -12.92 7.15 -26.61
C GLY A 159 -14.18 7.98 -26.88
N SER A 160 -15.30 7.35 -27.25
CA SER A 160 -16.61 7.96 -27.48
C SER A 160 -17.57 7.79 -26.28
N ARG A 161 -17.27 6.85 -25.37
CA ARG A 161 -18.08 6.63 -24.18
C ARG A 161 -17.41 7.31 -23.00
N HIS A 162 -18.12 8.26 -22.41
CA HIS A 162 -17.82 8.75 -21.08
C HIS A 162 -17.91 7.55 -20.12
N LEU A 163 -16.88 7.34 -19.30
CA LEU A 163 -17.02 6.44 -18.15
C LEU A 163 -18.20 7.01 -17.36
N GLU A 164 -19.25 6.23 -17.15
CA GLU A 164 -20.41 6.68 -16.40
C GLU A 164 -19.92 7.23 -15.05
N GLU A 165 -20.04 8.53 -14.89
CA GLU A 165 -19.40 9.28 -13.82
C GLU A 165 -19.86 8.81 -12.44
N ALA A 166 -21.14 8.51 -12.28
CA ALA A 166 -21.70 8.13 -10.98
C ALA A 166 -21.16 6.80 -10.44
N PRO A 167 -21.07 5.68 -11.19
CA PRO A 167 -20.41 4.46 -10.75
C PRO A 167 -18.93 4.64 -10.49
N LEU A 168 -18.24 5.44 -11.32
CA LEU A 168 -16.82 5.68 -11.14
C LEU A 168 -16.56 6.53 -9.89
N LYS A 169 -17.29 7.64 -9.70
CA LYS A 169 -17.21 8.46 -8.48
C LYS A 169 -17.52 7.65 -7.23
N ALA A 170 -18.54 6.79 -7.25
CA ALA A 170 -18.83 5.91 -6.13
C ALA A 170 -17.69 4.91 -5.81
N MET A 171 -16.97 4.47 -6.83
CA MET A 171 -15.79 3.61 -6.65
C MET A 171 -14.56 4.39 -6.16
N LEU A 172 -14.41 5.66 -6.54
CA LEU A 172 -13.28 6.52 -6.21
C LEU A 172 -13.41 7.18 -4.83
N HIS A 173 -14.63 7.32 -4.30
CA HIS A 173 -14.88 7.85 -2.96
C HIS A 173 -15.25 6.70 -2.01
N PRO A 174 -14.28 5.98 -1.44
CA PRO A 174 -14.57 4.98 -0.44
C PRO A 174 -15.21 5.64 0.78
N ALA A 175 -16.19 4.97 1.37
CA ALA A 175 -16.84 5.42 2.61
C ALA A 175 -15.89 5.44 3.84
N SER A 176 -14.69 4.90 3.69
CA SER A 176 -13.61 4.93 4.68
C SER A 176 -12.28 5.23 4.00
N PRO A 177 -11.41 6.05 4.59
CA PRO A 177 -10.10 6.32 4.03
C PRO A 177 -9.27 5.03 3.89
N PRO A 178 -8.34 4.97 2.92
CA PRO A 178 -7.45 3.83 2.74
C PRO A 178 -6.49 3.58 3.91
N ALA A 179 -6.53 4.41 4.95
CA ALA A 179 -5.75 4.28 6.18
C ALA A 179 -5.80 2.88 6.84
N GLU A 180 -6.74 2.05 6.44
CA GLU A 180 -6.92 0.70 6.97
C GLU A 180 -6.75 -0.40 5.91
N ALA A 181 -6.11 -0.11 4.78
CA ALA A 181 -5.87 -1.16 3.81
C ALA A 181 -4.96 -2.23 4.43
N PRO A 182 -5.44 -3.46 4.64
CA PRO A 182 -4.59 -4.52 5.13
C PRO A 182 -3.45 -4.76 4.15
N LEU A 183 -2.31 -5.25 4.63
CA LEU A 183 -1.13 -5.46 3.80
C LEU A 183 -1.41 -6.19 2.45
N PRO A 184 -2.29 -7.21 2.39
CA PRO A 184 -2.66 -7.85 1.12
C PRO A 184 -3.34 -6.93 0.11
N ASP A 185 -4.00 -5.87 0.58
CA ASP A 185 -4.75 -4.93 -0.26
C ASP A 185 -3.92 -3.72 -0.72
N LEU A 186 -2.68 -3.55 -0.20
CA LEU A 186 -1.83 -2.43 -0.57
C LEU A 186 -1.44 -2.44 -2.05
N TYR A 187 -1.06 -3.59 -2.58
CA TYR A 187 -0.71 -3.65 -4.00
C TYR A 187 -1.91 -3.37 -4.91
N PRO A 188 -3.09 -4.00 -4.72
CA PRO A 188 -4.31 -3.61 -5.41
C PRO A 188 -4.65 -2.12 -5.33
N LEU A 189 -4.50 -1.50 -4.16
CA LEU A 189 -4.71 -0.07 -3.98
C LEU A 189 -3.76 0.75 -4.85
N LEU A 190 -2.46 0.47 -4.81
CA LEU A 190 -1.46 1.20 -5.58
C LEU A 190 -1.60 1.00 -7.08
N GLU A 191 -1.93 -0.22 -7.53
CA GLU A 191 -2.23 -0.51 -8.93
C GLU A 191 -3.42 0.33 -9.43
N MET A 192 -4.48 0.44 -8.62
CA MET A 192 -5.63 1.30 -8.90
C MET A 192 -5.24 2.78 -8.96
N LEU A 193 -4.42 3.28 -8.03
CA LEU A 193 -3.93 4.65 -8.04
C LEU A 193 -3.21 5.01 -9.35
N HIS A 194 -2.31 4.15 -9.81
CA HIS A 194 -1.61 4.35 -11.09
C HIS A 194 -2.60 4.48 -12.25
N VAL A 195 -3.54 3.56 -12.36
CA VAL A 195 -4.49 3.52 -13.47
C VAL A 195 -5.41 4.75 -13.46
N VAL A 196 -5.90 5.14 -12.29
CA VAL A 196 -6.77 6.32 -12.15
C VAL A 196 -6.02 7.61 -12.47
N ARG A 197 -4.84 7.81 -11.88
CA ARG A 197 -4.04 9.00 -12.17
C ARG A 197 -3.64 9.09 -13.64
N ASP A 198 -3.14 8.01 -14.21
CA ASP A 198 -2.58 8.03 -15.55
C ASP A 198 -3.67 8.25 -16.62
N ASN A 199 -4.87 7.70 -16.41
CA ASN A 199 -5.97 7.77 -17.37
C ASN A 199 -6.99 8.88 -17.09
N LEU A 200 -7.33 9.11 -15.81
CA LEU A 200 -8.41 10.03 -15.43
C LEU A 200 -7.89 11.37 -14.90
N LYS A 201 -6.59 11.48 -14.64
CA LYS A 201 -5.94 12.67 -14.06
C LYS A 201 -6.42 13.01 -12.65
N ILE A 202 -6.91 12.02 -11.92
CA ILE A 202 -7.34 12.14 -10.52
C ILE A 202 -6.26 11.56 -9.63
N ASP A 203 -5.83 12.31 -8.63
CA ASP A 203 -4.97 11.78 -7.55
C ASP A 203 -5.85 11.36 -6.36
N LEU A 204 -6.08 10.07 -6.22
CA LEU A 204 -6.89 9.53 -5.12
C LEU A 204 -6.24 9.70 -3.74
N ARG A 205 -4.96 10.12 -3.67
CA ARG A 205 -4.28 10.39 -2.40
C ARG A 205 -4.78 11.66 -1.72
N GLU A 206 -5.40 12.59 -2.47
CA GLU A 206 -5.87 13.87 -1.90
C GLU A 206 -6.84 13.68 -0.73
N GLY A 207 -7.67 12.62 -0.76
CA GLY A 207 -8.60 12.30 0.32
C GLY A 207 -7.98 11.61 1.54
N ALA A 208 -6.70 11.20 1.47
CA ALA A 208 -5.99 10.45 2.52
C ALA A 208 -4.48 10.80 2.52
N ALA A 209 -4.16 12.08 2.40
CA ALA A 209 -2.79 12.56 2.22
C ALA A 209 -1.85 12.11 3.35
N GLU A 210 -2.31 12.12 4.60
CA GLU A 210 -1.53 11.70 5.76
C GLU A 210 -1.17 10.22 5.71
N TYR A 211 -2.14 9.36 5.38
CA TYR A 211 -1.90 7.93 5.19
C TYR A 211 -0.80 7.68 4.14
N PHE A 212 -0.90 8.32 2.97
CA PHE A 212 0.08 8.12 1.90
C PHE A 212 1.46 8.73 2.20
N ALA A 213 1.52 9.76 3.03
CA ALA A 213 2.79 10.31 3.52
C ALA A 213 3.49 9.32 4.47
N HIS A 214 2.75 8.62 5.30
CA HIS A 214 3.29 7.65 6.26
C HIS A 214 3.54 6.25 5.65
N LEU A 215 2.85 5.90 4.58
CA LEU A 215 2.91 4.56 3.96
C LEU A 215 4.33 4.09 3.60
N PRO A 216 5.25 4.91 3.04
CA PRO A 216 6.62 4.47 2.78
C PRO A 216 7.37 4.05 4.06
N THR A 217 7.25 4.83 5.13
CA THR A 217 7.86 4.50 6.43
C THR A 217 7.24 3.27 7.06
N TYR A 218 5.91 3.12 6.96
CA TYR A 218 5.21 1.90 7.35
C TYR A 218 5.77 0.66 6.65
N LEU A 219 5.96 0.73 5.32
CA LEU A 219 6.49 -0.39 4.52
C LEU A 219 7.93 -0.75 4.92
N ILE A 220 8.75 0.23 5.29
CA ILE A 220 10.13 -0.04 5.76
C ILE A 220 10.10 -0.61 7.19
N ALA A 221 9.43 0.08 8.12
CA ALA A 221 9.43 -0.26 9.53
C ALA A 221 8.75 -1.61 9.81
N GLY A 222 7.74 -1.97 9.00
CA GLY A 222 6.98 -3.22 9.13
C GLY A 222 7.72 -4.49 8.69
N ASN A 223 8.98 -4.39 8.23
CA ASN A 223 9.76 -5.57 7.85
C ASN A 223 10.62 -6.06 9.03
N TYR A 224 10.87 -7.37 9.12
CA TYR A 224 11.86 -7.90 10.05
C TYR A 224 13.27 -7.39 9.72
N PRO A 225 14.15 -7.26 10.70
CA PRO A 225 15.55 -6.87 10.48
C PRO A 225 16.32 -7.83 9.58
N ALA A 226 16.09 -9.13 9.74
CA ALA A 226 16.76 -10.19 8.99
C ALA A 226 15.75 -11.18 8.38
N PRO A 227 16.16 -11.98 7.39
CA PRO A 227 15.33 -13.02 6.81
C PRO A 227 14.88 -14.04 7.85
N TYR A 228 13.61 -14.43 7.78
CA TYR A 228 13.00 -15.38 8.68
C TYR A 228 12.64 -16.68 7.95
N ARG A 229 13.22 -17.80 8.36
CA ARG A 229 13.02 -19.16 7.81
C ARG A 229 13.22 -19.33 6.29
N ALA A 230 13.65 -18.28 5.61
CA ALA A 230 13.94 -18.29 4.18
C ALA A 230 15.14 -17.39 3.86
N PRO A 231 16.34 -17.63 4.47
CA PRO A 231 17.50 -16.74 4.30
C PRO A 231 17.94 -16.59 2.84
N GLU A 232 17.84 -17.65 2.05
CA GLU A 232 18.16 -17.64 0.61
C GLU A 232 17.21 -16.79 -0.22
N ASN A 233 16.00 -16.56 0.26
CA ASN A 233 14.99 -15.71 -0.37
C ASN A 233 14.89 -14.33 0.30
N GLU A 234 15.67 -14.11 1.34
CA GLU A 234 15.66 -12.88 2.14
C GLU A 234 14.25 -12.46 2.60
N PHE A 235 13.46 -13.43 3.04
CA PHE A 235 12.09 -13.19 3.46
C PHE A 235 12.03 -12.42 4.78
N ARG A 236 11.45 -11.20 4.76
CA ARG A 236 11.44 -10.28 5.91
C ARG A 236 10.02 -9.80 6.32
N ILE A 237 8.98 -10.25 5.63
CA ILE A 237 7.61 -9.81 5.90
C ILE A 237 7.04 -10.53 7.14
N PRO A 238 6.41 -9.82 8.08
CA PRO A 238 5.77 -10.40 9.25
C PRO A 238 4.77 -11.49 8.90
N MET A 239 4.67 -12.53 9.75
CA MET A 239 3.92 -13.74 9.44
C MET A 239 2.42 -13.66 9.69
N TYR A 240 1.95 -12.68 10.45
CA TYR A 240 0.51 -12.50 10.75
C TYR A 240 -0.18 -13.77 11.27
N GLN A 241 0.29 -14.35 12.36
CA GLN A 241 -0.31 -15.52 13.04
C GLN A 241 -0.35 -16.82 12.23
N ASP A 242 0.18 -16.87 11.06
CA ASP A 242 0.02 -18.04 10.24
C ASP A 242 0.75 -19.26 10.80
N SER A 243 0.59 -20.38 10.12
CA SER A 243 1.15 -21.69 10.40
C SER A 243 2.65 -21.73 10.71
N GLY A 244 3.31 -20.60 10.83
CA GLY A 244 4.76 -20.47 10.99
C GLY A 244 5.52 -20.75 9.70
N GLN A 245 4.84 -20.78 8.56
CA GLN A 245 5.45 -20.92 7.25
C GLN A 245 5.48 -19.58 6.51
N PRO A 246 6.59 -19.22 5.82
CA PRO A 246 6.65 -18.02 5.01
C PRO A 246 5.61 -18.03 3.88
N ASP A 247 4.87 -16.94 3.72
CA ASP A 247 4.01 -16.70 2.56
C ASP A 247 4.77 -15.85 1.53
N LEU A 248 5.41 -16.52 0.56
CA LEU A 248 6.21 -15.87 -0.47
C LEU A 248 5.38 -15.03 -1.43
N ASN A 249 4.11 -15.39 -1.67
CA ASN A 249 3.22 -14.59 -2.51
C ASN A 249 2.86 -13.27 -1.83
N ARG A 250 2.60 -13.31 -0.53
CA ARG A 250 2.36 -12.10 0.26
C ARG A 250 3.61 -11.23 0.33
N ALA A 251 4.79 -11.80 0.51
CA ALA A 251 6.05 -11.07 0.49
C ALA A 251 6.28 -10.40 -0.89
N ALA A 252 6.01 -11.11 -1.98
CA ALA A 252 6.12 -10.56 -3.33
C ALA A 252 5.13 -9.41 -3.58
N LEU A 253 3.88 -9.51 -3.11
CA LEU A 253 2.90 -8.43 -3.22
C LEU A 253 3.26 -7.21 -2.35
N ALA A 254 3.79 -7.43 -1.15
CA ALA A 254 4.28 -6.35 -0.29
C ALA A 254 5.45 -5.60 -0.94
N ARG A 255 6.41 -6.33 -1.54
CA ARG A 255 7.49 -5.72 -2.30
C ARG A 255 6.99 -5.00 -3.54
N ALA A 256 6.05 -5.59 -4.29
CA ALA A 256 5.41 -4.95 -5.44
C ALA A 256 4.70 -3.64 -5.02
N ALA A 257 4.05 -3.62 -3.86
CA ALA A 257 3.46 -2.40 -3.29
C ALA A 257 4.53 -1.33 -3.05
N GLY A 258 5.64 -1.66 -2.39
CA GLY A 258 6.74 -0.71 -2.17
C GLY A 258 7.31 -0.17 -3.48
N LEU A 259 7.62 -1.05 -4.43
CA LEU A 259 8.14 -0.66 -5.76
C LEU A 259 7.15 0.21 -6.54
N SER A 260 5.87 -0.11 -6.51
CA SER A 260 4.84 0.68 -7.19
C SER A 260 4.60 2.03 -6.52
N MET A 261 4.72 2.11 -5.18
CA MET A 261 4.64 3.38 -4.43
C MET A 261 5.78 4.33 -4.83
N VAL A 262 7.01 3.83 -4.88
CA VAL A 262 8.16 4.61 -5.37
C VAL A 262 7.94 5.06 -6.81
N ALA A 263 7.41 4.19 -7.67
CA ALA A 263 7.13 4.53 -9.07
C ALA A 263 5.98 5.54 -9.23
N TYR A 264 5.10 5.65 -8.25
CA TYR A 264 4.00 6.62 -8.26
C TYR A 264 4.49 8.04 -7.99
N ASP A 265 5.36 8.22 -7.00
CA ASP A 265 5.94 9.52 -6.63
C ASP A 265 7.40 9.37 -6.25
N ASN A 266 8.28 9.44 -7.24
CA ASN A 266 9.71 9.24 -7.07
C ASN A 266 10.46 10.45 -6.49
N ASN A 267 9.80 11.59 -6.33
CA ASN A 267 10.39 12.80 -5.79
C ASN A 267 10.04 13.04 -4.31
N GLY A 268 9.05 12.32 -3.78
CA GLY A 268 8.72 12.39 -2.36
C GLY A 268 9.88 11.91 -1.49
N LEU A 269 10.18 12.63 -0.41
CA LEU A 269 11.31 12.31 0.47
C LEU A 269 11.19 10.91 1.07
N GLU A 270 10.02 10.57 1.55
CA GLU A 270 9.69 9.27 2.17
C GLU A 270 9.84 8.14 1.14
N ASN A 271 9.43 8.37 -0.10
CA ASN A 271 9.61 7.43 -1.20
C ASN A 271 11.07 7.24 -1.60
N GLN A 272 11.92 8.27 -1.42
CA GLN A 272 13.36 8.13 -1.64
C GLN A 272 14.02 7.24 -0.57
N PHE A 273 13.58 7.31 0.69
CA PHE A 273 13.99 6.36 1.73
C PHE A 273 13.52 4.95 1.41
N LEU A 274 12.26 4.79 0.99
CA LEU A 274 11.73 3.49 0.58
C LEU A 274 12.51 2.92 -0.61
N GLN A 275 12.85 3.73 -1.61
CA GLN A 275 13.71 3.31 -2.72
C GLN A 275 15.09 2.86 -2.22
N GLY A 276 15.70 3.59 -1.30
CA GLY A 276 16.98 3.22 -0.70
C GLY A 276 16.91 1.86 0.01
N TRP A 277 15.84 1.61 0.76
CA TRP A 277 15.59 0.33 1.41
C TRP A 277 15.38 -0.80 0.39
N LEU A 278 14.54 -0.60 -0.62
CA LEU A 278 14.26 -1.59 -1.68
C LEU A 278 15.49 -1.98 -2.50
N ILE A 279 16.45 -1.06 -2.70
CA ILE A 279 17.72 -1.35 -3.38
C ILE A 279 18.65 -2.19 -2.47
N GLN A 280 18.72 -1.87 -1.18
CA GLN A 280 19.58 -2.57 -0.22
C GLN A 280 18.99 -3.89 0.25
N ASP A 281 17.66 -3.98 0.27
CA ASP A 281 16.97 -5.23 0.52
C ASP A 281 17.21 -6.19 -0.66
N ARG A 282 18.00 -7.22 -0.42
CA ARG A 282 18.43 -8.18 -1.45
C ARG A 282 17.33 -9.17 -1.83
N PHE A 283 16.11 -9.00 -1.33
CA PHE A 283 15.00 -9.85 -1.71
C PHE A 283 14.78 -9.80 -3.21
N LEU A 284 15.12 -10.87 -3.89
CA LEU A 284 14.89 -11.04 -5.31
C LEU A 284 13.64 -11.88 -5.50
N MET A 285 12.62 -11.29 -6.13
CA MET A 285 11.40 -11.99 -6.47
C MET A 285 11.65 -12.95 -7.65
N MET A 286 12.28 -14.09 -7.35
CA MET A 286 12.68 -15.09 -8.35
C MET A 286 11.60 -16.10 -8.67
N THR A 287 10.52 -16.14 -7.89
CA THR A 287 9.42 -17.09 -8.08
C THR A 287 8.59 -16.79 -9.33
N PRO A 288 7.90 -17.77 -9.90
CA PRO A 288 6.99 -17.54 -11.03
C PRO A 288 5.88 -16.51 -10.73
N PHE A 289 5.54 -16.30 -9.47
CA PHE A 289 4.62 -15.25 -9.03
C PHE A 289 5.30 -13.88 -8.92
N GLY A 290 6.45 -13.80 -8.28
CA GLY A 290 7.10 -12.53 -7.95
C GLY A 290 7.85 -11.87 -9.12
N ALA A 291 8.48 -12.66 -9.99
CA ALA A 291 9.34 -12.12 -11.05
C ALA A 291 8.64 -11.16 -12.03
N PRO A 292 7.38 -11.38 -12.47
CA PRO A 292 6.67 -10.41 -13.29
C PRO A 292 6.48 -9.05 -12.60
N TYR A 293 6.21 -9.05 -11.29
CA TYR A 293 6.04 -7.83 -10.50
C TYR A 293 7.36 -7.07 -10.33
N GLU A 294 8.44 -7.78 -9.98
CA GLU A 294 9.77 -7.18 -9.87
C GLU A 294 10.20 -6.57 -11.21
N PHE A 295 9.99 -7.27 -12.32
CA PHE A 295 10.31 -6.76 -13.65
C PHE A 295 9.48 -5.53 -13.99
N LEU A 296 8.15 -5.56 -13.74
CA LEU A 296 7.24 -4.46 -14.05
C LEU A 296 7.59 -3.17 -13.28
N TRP A 297 7.90 -3.27 -11.98
CA TRP A 297 7.91 -2.12 -11.10
C TRP A 297 9.28 -1.60 -10.72
N ALA A 298 10.30 -2.46 -10.58
CA ALA A 298 11.61 -2.02 -10.13
C ALA A 298 12.28 -1.05 -11.11
N ASN A 299 12.93 -0.02 -10.56
CA ASN A 299 13.74 0.92 -11.33
C ASN A 299 15.14 1.02 -10.71
N PRO A 300 16.11 0.21 -11.19
CA PRO A 300 17.46 0.17 -10.65
C PRO A 300 18.29 1.44 -10.93
N TYR A 301 17.80 2.31 -11.81
CA TYR A 301 18.47 3.54 -12.18
C TYR A 301 18.07 4.73 -11.31
N GLN A 302 17.06 4.55 -10.47
CA GLN A 302 16.62 5.58 -9.56
C GLN A 302 17.43 5.47 -8.26
N PRO A 303 18.16 6.52 -7.85
CA PRO A 303 18.82 6.53 -6.55
C PRO A 303 17.80 6.59 -5.41
N GLY A 304 18.22 6.12 -4.22
CA GLY A 304 17.45 6.24 -3.00
C GLY A 304 18.28 6.85 -1.88
N LEU A 305 17.62 7.32 -0.84
CA LEU A 305 18.25 7.81 0.38
C LEU A 305 18.48 6.67 1.38
N SER A 306 19.44 6.87 2.28
CA SER A 306 19.72 5.90 3.33
C SER A 306 18.62 5.90 4.38
N TYR A 307 17.89 4.80 4.51
CA TYR A 307 16.83 4.61 5.50
C TYR A 307 17.33 4.50 6.95
N TYR A 308 18.63 4.37 7.17
CA TYR A 308 19.23 4.39 8.51
C TYR A 308 18.99 5.71 9.27
N GLN A 309 18.52 6.73 8.59
CA GLN A 309 18.15 8.03 9.19
C GLN A 309 16.70 8.09 9.67
N LEU A 310 15.89 7.07 9.35
CA LEU A 310 14.51 7.03 9.80
C LEU A 310 14.41 6.72 11.31
N PRO A 311 13.35 7.21 11.98
CA PRO A 311 13.08 6.86 13.36
C PRO A 311 12.96 5.36 13.56
N LEU A 312 13.43 4.87 14.71
CA LEU A 312 13.32 3.45 15.08
C LEU A 312 11.93 3.07 15.58
N VAL A 313 11.06 4.04 15.80
CA VAL A 313 9.67 3.88 16.22
C VAL A 313 8.75 4.43 15.14
N PHE A 314 7.85 3.62 14.66
CA PHE A 314 6.69 4.00 13.85
C PHE A 314 5.43 3.75 14.66
N HIS A 315 4.62 4.77 14.87
CA HIS A 315 3.34 4.67 15.56
C HIS A 315 2.27 5.42 14.79
N ASP A 316 1.24 4.71 14.39
CA ASP A 316 0.02 5.25 13.79
C ASP A 316 -1.15 4.98 14.75
N PRO A 317 -1.60 5.97 15.52
CA PRO A 317 -2.69 5.80 16.49
C PRO A 317 -4.06 5.55 15.84
N ASP A 318 -4.26 5.95 14.58
CA ASP A 318 -5.54 5.78 13.89
C ASP A 318 -5.78 4.33 13.46
N SER A 319 -4.75 3.65 12.96
CA SER A 319 -4.78 2.21 12.70
C SER A 319 -4.47 1.36 13.94
N GLY A 320 -3.82 1.94 14.95
CA GLY A 320 -3.27 1.23 16.10
C GLY A 320 -2.04 0.39 15.75
N THR A 321 -1.31 0.81 14.71
CA THR A 321 -0.09 0.14 14.27
C THR A 321 1.13 0.71 14.96
N LEU A 322 1.98 -0.17 15.48
CA LEU A 322 3.21 0.19 16.13
C LEU A 322 4.33 -0.75 15.68
N PHE A 323 5.44 -0.18 15.20
CA PHE A 323 6.68 -0.90 14.95
C PHE A 323 7.82 -0.24 15.73
N VAL A 324 8.63 -1.06 16.39
CA VAL A 324 9.77 -0.61 17.20
C VAL A 324 10.98 -1.46 16.84
N ARG A 325 12.12 -0.81 16.66
CA ARG A 325 13.39 -1.46 16.32
C ARG A 325 14.47 -1.04 17.31
N SER A 326 15.41 -1.94 17.61
CA SER A 326 16.62 -1.56 18.36
C SER A 326 17.68 -0.90 17.46
N GLY A 327 17.59 -1.11 16.15
CA GLY A 327 18.49 -0.58 15.11
C GLY A 327 17.99 -0.93 13.72
N TRP A 328 18.76 -0.54 12.69
CA TRP A 328 18.50 -0.87 11.29
C TRP A 328 19.36 -2.02 10.77
N ASP A 329 20.29 -2.53 11.58
CA ASP A 329 21.15 -3.63 11.21
C ASP A 329 20.41 -4.98 11.27
N GLU A 330 20.98 -6.01 10.65
CA GLU A 330 20.35 -7.34 10.56
C GLU A 330 20.25 -8.08 11.91
N ASP A 331 21.08 -7.71 12.88
CA ASP A 331 21.07 -8.23 14.25
C ASP A 331 20.15 -7.46 15.21
N ALA A 332 19.42 -6.46 14.69
CA ALA A 332 18.49 -5.69 15.49
C ALA A 332 17.29 -6.53 15.97
N ASP A 333 16.74 -6.15 17.11
CA ASP A 333 15.45 -6.62 17.57
C ASP A 333 14.33 -5.80 16.94
N TRP A 334 13.19 -6.44 16.74
CA TRP A 334 12.01 -5.79 16.21
C TRP A 334 10.75 -6.24 16.95
N PHE A 335 9.88 -5.28 17.24
CA PHE A 335 8.56 -5.52 17.79
C PHE A 335 7.51 -4.89 16.88
N GLY A 336 6.43 -5.62 16.59
CA GLY A 336 5.31 -5.13 15.82
C GLY A 336 3.97 -5.40 16.48
N LEU A 337 3.11 -4.37 16.54
CA LEU A 337 1.70 -4.44 16.89
C LEU A 337 0.89 -3.95 15.70
N TYR A 338 0.07 -4.82 15.12
CA TYR A 338 -0.72 -4.53 13.93
C TYR A 338 -1.89 -5.51 13.81
N GLY A 339 -3.03 -5.06 13.32
CA GLY A 339 -4.22 -5.93 13.18
C GLY A 339 -4.68 -6.58 14.48
N GLY A 340 -4.42 -5.98 15.64
CA GLY A 340 -4.75 -6.54 16.96
C GLY A 340 -3.82 -7.65 17.44
N GLN A 341 -2.66 -7.83 16.82
CA GLN A 341 -1.68 -8.86 17.14
C GLN A 341 -0.32 -8.25 17.40
N ALA A 342 0.48 -8.93 18.22
CA ALA A 342 1.84 -8.50 18.50
C ALA A 342 2.85 -9.62 18.25
N GLU A 343 3.95 -9.26 17.60
CA GLU A 343 5.09 -10.13 17.32
C GLU A 343 6.38 -9.52 17.82
N PHE A 344 7.29 -10.36 18.28
CA PHE A 344 8.65 -9.98 18.65
C PHE A 344 9.64 -10.81 17.84
N PHE A 345 10.53 -10.14 17.13
CA PHE A 345 11.62 -10.74 16.38
C PHE A 345 12.93 -10.52 17.13
N HIS A 346 13.63 -11.61 17.42
CA HIS A 346 14.92 -11.62 18.09
C HIS A 346 15.77 -12.78 17.59
N ASP A 347 17.01 -12.53 17.23
CA ASP A 347 17.99 -13.55 16.79
C ASP A 347 17.39 -14.50 15.72
N GLY A 348 16.78 -13.93 14.68
CA GLY A 348 16.18 -14.69 13.57
C GLY A 348 14.94 -15.51 13.96
N LYS A 349 14.35 -15.28 15.13
CA LYS A 349 13.18 -16.00 15.62
C LYS A 349 12.03 -15.04 15.88
N VAL A 350 10.83 -15.50 15.60
CA VAL A 350 9.59 -14.75 15.85
C VAL A 350 8.83 -15.41 17.00
N ALA A 351 8.42 -14.60 17.97
CA ALA A 351 7.53 -14.99 19.04
C ALA A 351 6.24 -14.16 18.99
N LEU A 352 5.09 -14.84 19.06
CA LEU A 352 3.81 -14.16 19.23
C LEU A 352 3.68 -13.67 20.67
N VAL A 353 3.26 -12.41 20.83
CA VAL A 353 3.02 -11.80 22.14
C VAL A 353 1.53 -11.84 22.44
N ASN A 354 1.15 -12.51 23.53
CA ASN A 354 -0.23 -12.54 23.98
C ASN A 354 -0.58 -11.24 24.70
N LEU A 355 -1.31 -10.34 24.04
CA LEU A 355 -1.73 -9.06 24.59
C LEU A 355 -2.60 -9.20 25.86
N GLY A 356 -3.25 -10.35 26.05
CA GLY A 356 -4.03 -10.67 27.25
C GLY A 356 -3.20 -11.10 28.47
N SER A 357 -1.88 -11.26 28.35
CA SER A 357 -1.01 -11.75 29.42
C SER A 357 -0.31 -10.67 30.25
N GLY A 358 -0.84 -9.44 30.25
CA GLY A 358 -0.28 -8.33 31.02
C GLY A 358 -0.16 -8.65 32.52
N SER A 359 0.89 -8.13 33.16
CA SER A 359 1.22 -8.30 34.57
C SER A 359 1.04 -7.01 35.34
N PRO A 360 0.70 -7.07 36.66
CA PRO A 360 0.75 -5.89 37.53
C PRO A 360 2.19 -5.33 37.73
N ALA A 361 3.20 -6.14 37.45
CA ALA A 361 4.61 -5.72 37.47
C ALA A 361 5.31 -6.22 36.19
N PRO A 362 4.99 -5.60 35.03
CA PRO A 362 5.51 -6.03 33.74
C PRO A 362 7.02 -5.75 33.66
N LYS A 363 7.73 -6.65 32.99
CA LYS A 363 9.13 -6.40 32.61
C LYS A 363 9.15 -5.67 31.27
N PRO A 364 9.89 -4.54 31.17
CA PRO A 364 10.09 -3.86 29.91
C PRO A 364 10.82 -4.74 28.90
N LEU A 365 10.34 -4.75 27.65
CA LEU A 365 11.10 -5.23 26.52
C LEU A 365 11.91 -4.05 25.98
N GLN A 366 13.23 -4.11 26.16
CA GLN A 366 14.13 -3.05 25.74
C GLN A 366 14.51 -3.22 24.26
N LEU A 367 14.31 -2.18 23.46
CA LEU A 367 14.68 -2.09 22.03
C LEU A 367 15.43 -0.78 21.79
N GLY A 368 16.76 -0.81 21.89
CA GLY A 368 17.59 0.41 21.85
C GLY A 368 17.16 1.40 22.95
N ASP A 369 16.81 2.62 22.55
CA ASP A 369 16.31 3.69 23.45
C ASP A 369 14.80 3.60 23.69
N SER A 370 14.14 2.52 23.29
CA SER A 370 12.69 2.33 23.45
C SER A 370 12.39 1.16 24.39
N SER A 371 11.39 1.33 25.23
CA SER A 371 10.89 0.31 26.15
C SER A 371 9.43 -0.02 25.81
N VAL A 372 9.14 -1.26 25.45
CA VAL A 372 7.77 -1.76 25.25
C VAL A 372 7.29 -2.46 26.51
N ILE A 373 6.14 -2.04 27.03
CA ILE A 373 5.52 -2.57 28.24
C ILE A 373 4.17 -3.18 27.88
N LEU A 374 3.99 -4.46 28.24
CA LEU A 374 2.70 -5.11 28.20
C LEU A 374 2.09 -5.12 29.58
N GLY A 375 1.05 -4.34 29.82
CA GLY A 375 0.46 -4.20 31.14
C GLY A 375 -1.08 -4.17 31.13
N HIS A 376 -1.67 -4.61 32.23
CA HIS A 376 -3.08 -4.39 32.56
C HIS A 376 -3.18 -3.43 33.73
N ALA A 377 -3.78 -2.28 33.54
CA ALA A 377 -3.92 -1.30 34.62
C ALA A 377 -4.78 -1.82 35.79
N PRO A 378 -4.41 -1.56 37.06
CA PRO A 378 -3.24 -0.80 37.47
C PRO A 378 -1.95 -1.63 37.43
N PHE A 379 -0.85 -1.03 37.00
CA PHE A 379 0.47 -1.65 37.03
C PHE A 379 1.57 -0.60 37.28
N GLN A 380 2.75 -1.06 37.71
CA GLN A 380 3.93 -0.22 37.93
C GLN A 380 5.19 -0.93 37.45
N PHE A 381 6.20 -0.15 37.04
CA PHE A 381 7.48 -0.67 36.63
C PHE A 381 8.57 0.41 36.80
N PRO A 382 9.83 0.02 36.98
CA PRO A 382 10.93 0.96 36.88
C PRO A 382 11.26 1.22 35.42
N MET A 383 11.40 2.47 35.03
CA MET A 383 11.95 2.87 33.74
C MET A 383 13.43 3.22 33.91
N GLU A 384 14.28 2.49 33.24
CA GLU A 384 15.73 2.71 33.27
C GLU A 384 16.21 3.28 31.94
N GLY A 385 17.03 4.36 32.01
CA GLY A 385 17.68 4.91 30.81
C GLY A 385 16.92 6.02 30.07
N GLY A 386 15.64 6.27 30.34
CA GLY A 386 14.85 7.24 29.58
C GLY A 386 14.48 6.76 28.18
N GLY A 387 14.18 7.68 27.25
CA GLY A 387 13.83 7.37 25.87
C GLY A 387 12.33 7.25 25.63
N THR A 388 11.94 6.42 24.64
CA THR A 388 10.54 6.21 24.27
C THR A 388 9.92 5.08 25.07
N LEU A 389 8.86 5.39 25.82
CA LEU A 389 8.03 4.41 26.49
C LEU A 389 6.78 4.13 25.69
N LEU A 390 6.54 2.85 25.41
CA LEU A 390 5.38 2.35 24.68
C LEU A 390 4.63 1.37 25.57
N VAL A 391 3.42 1.71 25.94
CA VAL A 391 2.54 0.84 26.72
C VAL A 391 1.49 0.25 25.81
N ILE A 392 1.32 -1.07 25.86
CA ILE A 392 0.41 -1.84 25.02
C ILE A 392 -0.47 -2.77 25.87
N GLY A 393 -1.54 -3.29 25.30
CA GLY A 393 -2.43 -4.26 25.97
C GLY A 393 -3.49 -3.62 26.87
N LEU A 394 -3.68 -2.30 26.78
CA LEU A 394 -4.72 -1.57 27.49
C LEU A 394 -6.05 -1.59 26.72
N LYS A 395 -7.11 -1.04 27.33
CA LYS A 395 -8.39 -0.87 26.63
C LYS A 395 -8.27 0.20 25.55
N PRO A 396 -8.74 -0.07 24.32
CA PRO A 396 -8.72 0.91 23.23
C PRO A 396 -9.51 2.19 23.54
N ARG A 397 -8.97 3.33 23.09
CA ARG A 397 -9.62 4.67 23.20
C ARG A 397 -10.07 5.03 24.61
N GLN A 398 -9.31 4.55 25.61
CA GLN A 398 -9.57 4.79 27.03
C GLN A 398 -8.55 5.79 27.58
N LYS A 399 -8.99 6.61 28.55
CA LYS A 399 -8.09 7.48 29.32
C LYS A 399 -7.43 6.71 30.44
N TYR A 400 -6.17 7.02 30.68
CA TYR A 400 -5.36 6.50 31.80
C TYR A 400 -4.61 7.63 32.47
N LEU A 401 -4.29 7.47 33.75
CA LEU A 401 -3.40 8.33 34.49
C LEU A 401 -2.03 7.66 34.57
N VAL A 402 -1.00 8.41 34.16
CA VAL A 402 0.39 7.98 34.26
C VAL A 402 1.07 8.86 35.30
N GLU A 403 1.48 8.25 36.38
CA GLU A 403 2.20 8.87 37.48
C GLU A 403 3.69 8.51 37.36
N THR A 404 4.55 9.51 37.50
CA THR A 404 6.00 9.35 37.40
C THR A 404 6.65 9.87 38.68
N ASP A 405 7.40 8.99 39.37
CA ASP A 405 8.15 9.30 40.60
C ASP A 405 7.30 9.88 41.74
N ASP A 406 6.02 9.50 41.85
CA ASP A 406 5.03 9.99 42.81
C ASP A 406 4.77 11.52 42.74
N GLU A 407 5.27 12.23 41.73
CA GLU A 407 5.19 13.69 41.63
C GLU A 407 4.50 14.18 40.35
N GLU A 408 4.75 13.54 39.22
CA GLU A 408 4.22 13.98 37.93
C GLU A 408 3.06 13.12 37.51
N MET A 409 1.88 13.72 37.29
CA MET A 409 0.68 13.02 36.83
C MET A 409 0.26 13.54 35.46
N ARG A 410 0.10 12.62 34.49
CA ARG A 410 -0.34 12.93 33.12
C ARG A 410 -1.56 12.09 32.75
N GLU A 411 -2.57 12.73 32.17
CA GLU A 411 -3.64 12.00 31.51
C GLU A 411 -3.21 11.65 30.08
N VAL A 412 -3.34 10.38 29.70
CA VAL A 412 -3.06 9.89 28.37
C VAL A 412 -4.28 9.14 27.82
N SER A 413 -4.47 9.21 26.52
CA SER A 413 -5.51 8.41 25.86
C SER A 413 -4.83 7.32 25.02
N THR A 414 -5.35 6.11 25.12
CA THR A 414 -4.90 5.02 24.26
C THR A 414 -5.44 5.18 22.84
N ASP A 415 -4.71 4.67 21.89
CA ASP A 415 -5.09 4.57 20.50
C ASP A 415 -6.14 3.48 20.25
N ARG A 416 -6.38 3.15 18.99
CA ARG A 416 -7.31 2.11 18.55
C ARG A 416 -6.91 0.69 19.00
N ALA A 417 -5.61 0.42 19.16
CA ALA A 417 -5.11 -0.88 19.61
C ALA A 417 -4.94 -0.98 21.13
N GLY A 418 -5.23 0.08 21.88
CA GLY A 418 -5.02 0.12 23.33
C GLY A 418 -3.56 0.37 23.69
N SER A 419 -2.87 1.17 22.91
CA SER A 419 -1.49 1.58 23.17
C SER A 419 -1.35 3.09 23.32
N PHE A 420 -0.29 3.54 23.99
CA PHE A 420 0.13 4.92 24.05
C PHE A 420 1.65 5.03 24.10
N LEU A 421 2.16 6.20 23.73
CA LEU A 421 3.57 6.54 23.68
C LEU A 421 3.86 7.74 24.58
N LEU A 422 4.94 7.68 25.35
CA LEU A 422 5.50 8.77 26.12
C LEU A 422 6.98 8.91 25.86
N GLN A 423 7.48 10.16 25.91
CA GLN A 423 8.91 10.47 25.80
C GLN A 423 9.44 10.88 27.15
N TYR A 424 10.59 10.34 27.53
CA TYR A 424 11.34 10.73 28.73
C TYR A 424 12.75 11.18 28.36
N PRO A 425 13.34 12.12 29.11
CA PRO A 425 14.73 12.50 28.88
C PRO A 425 15.68 11.31 28.98
N ALA A 426 16.68 11.27 28.11
CA ALA A 426 17.71 10.22 28.16
C ALA A 426 18.44 10.22 29.52
N GLY A 427 18.74 9.01 30.02
CA GLY A 427 19.40 8.84 31.31
C GLY A 427 18.49 8.99 32.55
N ARG A 428 17.19 9.27 32.35
CA ARG A 428 16.24 9.33 33.47
C ARG A 428 15.93 7.91 33.97
N VAL A 429 15.97 7.74 35.29
CA VAL A 429 15.39 6.60 35.99
C VAL A 429 14.10 7.08 36.64
N ALA A 430 13.01 6.40 36.44
CA ALA A 430 11.71 6.80 36.94
C ALA A 430 10.89 5.60 37.39
N GLY A 431 10.15 5.75 38.47
CA GLY A 431 9.05 4.84 38.81
C GLY A 431 7.80 5.25 38.08
N VAL A 432 7.30 4.41 37.17
CA VAL A 432 6.10 4.70 36.39
C VAL A 432 4.93 3.84 36.87
N ARG A 433 3.79 4.48 37.16
CA ARG A 433 2.52 3.81 37.48
C ARG A 433 1.48 4.19 36.45
N VAL A 434 0.71 3.21 36.03
CA VAL A 434 -0.40 3.41 35.10
C VAL A 434 -1.68 2.90 35.74
N HIS A 435 -2.71 3.74 35.85
CA HIS A 435 -3.99 3.35 36.42
C HIS A 435 -5.17 4.01 35.68
N GLU A 436 -6.34 3.41 35.79
CA GLU A 436 -7.57 4.00 35.27
C GLU A 436 -7.91 5.26 36.09
N PRO A 437 -8.46 6.32 35.47
CA PRO A 437 -8.93 7.49 36.21
C PRO A 437 -10.03 7.07 37.20
N SER A 438 -10.05 7.66 38.38
CA SER A 438 -11.12 7.44 39.36
C SER A 438 -12.46 7.80 38.72
N PRO A 439 -13.52 6.97 38.90
CA PRO A 439 -14.84 7.34 38.42
C PRO A 439 -15.26 8.63 39.15
N THR A 440 -15.54 9.67 38.37
CA THR A 440 -16.10 10.95 38.85
C THR A 440 -17.57 10.79 39.19
#